data_cbea1aa09060c1d762410632c7360a0d
#
_entry.id   cbea1aa09060c1d762410632c7360a0d
#
_cell.length_a   1.000
_cell.length_b   1.000
_cell.length_c   1.000
_cell.angle_alpha   90.00
_cell.angle_beta   90.00
_cell.angle_gamma   90.00
#
_symmetry.space_group_name_H-M   'P 1'
#
loop_
_entity.id
_entity.type
_entity.pdbx_description
1 polymer ?
#
loop_
_entity_poly.entity_id
_entity_poly.type
_entity_poly.pdbx_seq_one_letter_code
_entity_poly.pdbx_strand_id
1 'polypeptide(L)'
;MQKVQFSALVLIGLLAGCASTQKVLDKPPTEVFRSEKSVKEVTFCLSDKNHTPALERDDGSRVVLIKNGYGGVSLAFSIFPDGTGSRIEYRKQFGTIGGIWKQCIGLKDDK
;
A
#
# COMPACT_ATOMS: atom_id res chain seq x y z
N MET A 1 -32.56 -20.61 4.89
CA MET A 1 -32.34 -19.45 4.04
C MET A 1 -32.08 -18.18 4.83
N GLN A 2 -32.87 -17.91 5.86
CA GLN A 2 -32.67 -16.71 6.65
C GLN A 2 -31.31 -16.70 7.35
N LYS A 3 -30.82 -17.85 7.76
CA LYS A 3 -29.51 -17.96 8.39
C LYS A 3 -28.38 -17.53 7.45
N VAL A 4 -28.55 -17.84 6.17
CA VAL A 4 -27.54 -17.46 5.18
C VAL A 4 -27.48 -15.93 5.03
N GLN A 5 -28.63 -15.27 5.09
CA GLN A 5 -28.69 -13.81 5.00
C GLN A 5 -28.02 -13.16 6.21
N PHE A 6 -28.21 -13.70 7.39
CA PHE A 6 -27.55 -13.20 8.59
C PHE A 6 -26.05 -13.31 8.48
N SER A 7 -25.56 -14.45 8.01
CA SER A 7 -24.14 -14.64 7.83
C SER A 7 -23.58 -13.64 6.83
N ALA A 8 -24.31 -13.37 5.76
CA ALA A 8 -23.87 -12.41 4.75
C ALA A 8 -23.73 -11.01 5.35
N LEU A 9 -24.67 -10.59 6.19
CA LEU A 9 -24.60 -9.29 6.83
C LEU A 9 -23.39 -9.15 7.74
N VAL A 10 -23.10 -10.20 8.52
CA VAL A 10 -21.94 -10.19 9.40
C VAL A 10 -20.66 -10.10 8.57
N LEU A 11 -20.59 -10.86 7.48
CA LEU A 11 -19.42 -10.82 6.61
C LEU A 11 -19.22 -9.44 6.02
N ILE A 12 -20.27 -8.78 5.58
CA ILE A 12 -20.17 -7.43 5.04
C ILE A 12 -19.60 -6.48 6.08
N GLY A 13 -20.04 -6.58 7.32
CA GLY A 13 -19.52 -5.75 8.39
C GLY A 13 -18.05 -5.97 8.66
N LEU A 14 -17.61 -7.24 8.65
CA LEU A 14 -16.22 -7.58 8.89
C LEU A 14 -15.31 -7.13 7.74
N LEU A 15 -15.83 -7.11 6.52
CA LEU A 15 -15.05 -6.75 5.35
C LEU A 15 -14.99 -5.25 5.09
N ALA A 16 -15.71 -4.45 5.86
CA ALA A 16 -15.75 -3.00 5.63
C ALA A 16 -14.37 -2.36 5.62
N GLY A 17 -13.49 -2.74 6.58
CA GLY A 17 -12.13 -2.24 6.63
C GLY A 17 -11.28 -2.70 5.46
N CYS A 18 -11.44 -3.96 5.07
CA CYS A 18 -10.72 -4.53 3.93
C CYS A 18 -11.20 -3.90 2.62
N ALA A 19 -12.49 -3.59 2.52
CA ALA A 19 -13.05 -2.97 1.34
C ALA A 19 -12.47 -1.56 1.12
N SER A 20 -12.22 -0.83 2.20
CA SER A 20 -11.60 0.50 2.09
C SER A 20 -10.18 0.42 1.52
N THR A 21 -9.38 -0.52 2.01
CA THR A 21 -8.04 -0.75 1.50
C THR A 21 -8.08 -1.22 0.04
N GLN A 22 -8.96 -2.17 -0.25
CA GLN A 22 -9.10 -2.70 -1.60
C GLN A 22 -9.52 -1.62 -2.59
N LYS A 23 -10.39 -0.73 -2.15
CA LYS A 23 -10.86 0.38 -2.99
C LYS A 23 -9.70 1.27 -3.43
N VAL A 24 -8.77 1.55 -2.53
CA VAL A 24 -7.59 2.34 -2.88
C VAL A 24 -6.70 1.58 -3.86
N LEU A 25 -6.49 0.30 -3.61
CA LEU A 25 -5.62 -0.52 -4.44
C LEU A 25 -6.20 -0.77 -5.83
N ASP A 26 -7.51 -0.69 -5.98
CA ASP A 26 -8.17 -0.87 -7.26
C ASP A 26 -8.10 0.36 -8.16
N LYS A 27 -7.70 1.50 -7.62
CA LYS A 27 -7.55 2.71 -8.43
C LYS A 27 -6.30 2.61 -9.29
N PRO A 28 -6.26 3.29 -10.43
CA PRO A 28 -5.02 3.39 -11.20
C PRO A 28 -3.92 4.03 -10.35
N PRO A 29 -2.68 3.63 -10.53
CA PRO A 29 -1.58 4.28 -9.81
C PRO A 29 -1.52 5.77 -10.12
N THR A 30 -1.20 6.56 -9.11
CA THR A 30 -0.91 7.98 -9.31
C THR A 30 0.38 8.10 -10.07
N GLU A 31 1.38 7.31 -9.71
CA GLU A 31 2.65 7.23 -10.40
C GLU A 31 3.22 5.83 -10.28
N VAL A 32 4.11 5.48 -11.21
CA VAL A 32 4.83 4.22 -11.16
C VAL A 32 6.31 4.54 -11.20
N PHE A 33 7.04 3.98 -10.26
CA PHE A 33 8.49 4.18 -10.17
C PHE A 33 9.21 2.85 -10.35
N ARG A 34 10.41 2.94 -10.87
CA ARG A 34 11.31 1.79 -10.92
C ARG A 34 12.50 2.08 -10.01
N SER A 35 12.93 1.07 -9.30
CA SER A 35 14.04 1.19 -8.37
C SER A 35 15.02 0.04 -8.59
N GLU A 36 16.29 0.31 -8.40
CA GLU A 36 17.31 -0.72 -8.41
C GLU A 36 17.30 -1.52 -7.12
N LYS A 37 16.64 -0.98 -6.09
CA LYS A 37 16.51 -1.67 -4.81
C LYS A 37 15.50 -2.79 -4.90
N SER A 38 15.77 -3.87 -4.18
CA SER A 38 14.89 -5.03 -4.20
C SER A 38 13.56 -4.74 -3.51
N VAL A 39 12.58 -5.60 -3.77
CA VAL A 39 11.28 -5.53 -3.09
C VAL A 39 11.49 -5.50 -1.58
N LYS A 40 12.37 -6.35 -1.09
CA LYS A 40 12.64 -6.45 0.34
C LYS A 40 13.19 -5.15 0.92
N GLU A 41 14.16 -4.55 0.23
CA GLU A 41 14.77 -3.30 0.69
C GLU A 41 13.77 -2.16 0.71
N VAL A 42 13.03 -1.98 -0.38
CA VAL A 42 12.04 -0.91 -0.48
C VAL A 42 10.95 -1.10 0.57
N THR A 43 10.47 -2.33 0.70
CA THR A 43 9.40 -2.65 1.64
C THR A 43 9.84 -2.40 3.09
N PHE A 44 11.03 -2.85 3.43
CA PHE A 44 11.55 -2.65 4.79
C PHE A 44 11.68 -1.16 5.10
N CYS A 45 12.23 -0.39 4.17
CA CYS A 45 12.43 1.04 4.37
C CYS A 45 11.08 1.75 4.57
N LEU A 46 10.11 1.49 3.70
CA LEU A 46 8.80 2.14 3.78
C LEU A 46 8.07 1.75 5.07
N SER A 47 8.14 0.48 5.43
CA SER A 47 7.50 -0.02 6.63
C SER A 47 8.14 0.58 7.88
N ASP A 48 9.46 0.59 7.94
CA ASP A 48 10.19 1.10 9.09
C ASP A 48 10.02 2.61 9.26
N LYS A 49 10.18 3.36 8.18
CA LYS A 49 10.11 4.83 8.24
C LYS A 49 8.71 5.33 8.59
N ASN A 50 7.69 4.57 8.27
CA ASN A 50 6.31 4.99 8.49
C ASN A 50 5.64 4.21 9.62
N HIS A 51 6.39 3.35 10.30
CA HIS A 51 5.89 2.58 11.44
C HIS A 51 4.59 1.83 11.09
N THR A 52 4.60 1.17 9.95
CA THR A 52 3.43 0.44 9.47
C THR A 52 3.87 -0.92 8.94
N PRO A 53 3.11 -1.98 9.20
CA PRO A 53 3.49 -3.29 8.70
C PRO A 53 3.32 -3.39 7.19
N ALA A 54 4.13 -4.23 6.58
CA ALA A 54 3.99 -4.56 5.18
C ALA A 54 3.07 -5.77 5.05
N LEU A 55 2.23 -5.75 4.02
CA LEU A 55 1.33 -6.85 3.71
C LEU A 55 1.90 -7.62 2.53
N GLU A 56 1.97 -8.92 2.65
CA GLU A 56 2.44 -9.77 1.56
C GLU A 56 1.25 -10.26 0.74
N ARG A 57 1.44 -10.33 -0.56
CA ARG A 57 0.43 -10.84 -1.47
C ARG A 57 0.92 -12.13 -2.11
N ASP A 58 -0.03 -12.91 -2.64
CA ASP A 58 0.28 -14.22 -3.20
C ASP A 58 1.19 -14.17 -4.41
N ASP A 59 1.20 -13.06 -5.12
CA ASP A 59 2.02 -12.89 -6.32
C ASP A 59 3.45 -12.46 -6.02
N GLY A 60 3.85 -12.41 -4.75
CA GLY A 60 5.18 -11.98 -4.36
C GLY A 60 5.32 -10.49 -4.17
N SER A 61 4.29 -9.72 -4.47
CA SER A 61 4.31 -8.29 -4.22
C SER A 61 4.01 -7.99 -2.76
N ARG A 62 4.32 -6.77 -2.36
CA ARG A 62 4.05 -6.31 -1.00
C ARG A 62 3.36 -4.97 -1.05
N VAL A 63 2.55 -4.71 -0.03
CA VAL A 63 1.80 -3.47 0.06
C VAL A 63 2.13 -2.80 1.38
N VAL A 64 2.45 -1.51 1.30
CA VAL A 64 2.66 -0.67 2.49
C VAL A 64 1.63 0.44 2.44
N LEU A 65 0.81 0.53 3.47
CA LEU A 65 -0.25 1.53 3.57
C LEU A 65 0.15 2.58 4.58
N ILE A 66 0.08 3.83 4.19
CA ILE A 66 0.35 4.94 5.09
C ILE A 66 -0.97 5.56 5.47
N LYS A 67 -1.32 5.47 6.74
CA LYS A 67 -2.61 5.93 7.24
C LYS A 67 -2.49 7.28 7.89
N ASN A 68 -3.57 8.04 7.82
CA ASN A 68 -3.64 9.32 8.51
C ASN A 68 -4.10 9.13 9.96
N GLY A 69 -4.23 10.22 10.69
CA GLY A 69 -4.60 10.17 12.09
C GLY A 69 -6.02 9.65 12.34
N TYR A 70 -6.84 9.55 11.31
CA TYR A 70 -8.19 9.03 11.43
C TYR A 70 -8.30 7.58 11.01
N GLY A 71 -7.18 6.94 10.68
CA GLY A 71 -7.18 5.54 10.27
C GLY A 71 -7.45 5.31 8.80
N GLY A 72 -7.69 6.35 8.02
CA GLY A 72 -7.88 6.21 6.58
C GLY A 72 -6.55 6.10 5.86
N VAL A 73 -6.56 5.48 4.68
CA VAL A 73 -5.35 5.32 3.89
C VAL A 73 -5.05 6.59 3.12
N SER A 74 -3.92 7.20 3.39
CA SER A 74 -3.48 8.39 2.67
C SER A 74 -2.68 8.04 1.43
N LEU A 75 -1.77 7.09 1.57
CA LEU A 75 -0.93 6.61 0.48
C LEU A 75 -0.89 5.10 0.51
N ALA A 76 -0.78 4.49 -0.66
CA ALA A 76 -0.57 3.06 -0.78
C ALA A 76 0.57 2.81 -1.74
N PHE A 77 1.50 1.96 -1.35
CA PHE A 77 2.61 1.53 -2.19
C PHE A 77 2.45 0.04 -2.46
N SER A 78 2.41 -0.32 -3.74
CA SER A 78 2.45 -1.72 -4.15
C SER A 78 3.81 -1.96 -4.77
N ILE A 79 4.57 -2.90 -4.22
CA ILE A 79 5.95 -3.13 -4.60
C ILE A 79 6.06 -4.50 -5.25
N PHE A 80 6.45 -4.50 -6.51
CA PHE A 80 6.53 -5.71 -7.33
C PHE A 80 7.98 -6.01 -7.69
N PRO A 81 8.35 -7.31 -7.75
CA PRO A 81 9.70 -7.65 -8.24
C PRO A 81 9.83 -7.26 -9.70
N ASP A 82 11.01 -6.75 -10.06
CA ASP A 82 11.32 -6.37 -11.42
C ASP A 82 12.81 -6.64 -11.64
N GLY A 83 13.13 -7.85 -12.09
CA GLY A 83 14.52 -8.29 -12.16
C GLY A 83 15.10 -8.33 -10.76
N THR A 84 16.25 -7.70 -10.58
CA THR A 84 16.88 -7.58 -9.25
C THR A 84 16.37 -6.39 -8.46
N GLY A 85 15.66 -5.49 -9.13
CA GLY A 85 15.08 -4.31 -8.50
C GLY A 85 13.59 -4.47 -8.26
N SER A 86 12.89 -3.35 -8.32
CA SER A 86 11.46 -3.35 -8.03
C SER A 86 10.73 -2.29 -8.85
N ARG A 87 9.44 -2.53 -9.04
CA ARG A 87 8.50 -1.57 -9.60
C ARG A 87 7.53 -1.18 -8.50
N ILE A 88 7.38 0.11 -8.27
CA ILE A 88 6.54 0.60 -7.19
C ILE A 88 5.38 1.39 -7.78
N GLU A 89 4.16 0.93 -7.49
CA GLU A 89 2.95 1.64 -7.87
C GLU A 89 2.49 2.44 -6.67
N TYR A 90 2.49 3.74 -6.83
CA TYR A 90 2.16 4.70 -5.79
C TYR A 90 0.73 5.21 -6.02
N ARG A 91 -0.10 5.12 -5.00
CA ARG A 91 -1.48 5.61 -5.06
C ARG A 91 -1.71 6.58 -3.92
N LYS A 92 -1.93 7.82 -4.29
CA LYS A 92 -2.19 8.88 -3.34
C LYS A 92 -3.70 9.07 -3.22
N GLN A 93 -4.19 9.09 -2.01
CA GLN A 93 -5.62 9.29 -1.78
C GLN A 93 -5.92 10.63 -1.13
N PHE A 94 -5.18 10.99 -0.10
CA PHE A 94 -5.42 12.23 0.63
C PHE A 94 -4.14 13.00 0.84
N GLY A 95 -4.26 14.31 0.76
CA GLY A 95 -3.31 15.24 1.30
C GLY A 95 -1.89 15.09 0.81
N THR A 96 -1.00 15.75 1.50
CA THR A 96 0.42 15.71 1.23
C THR A 96 1.13 15.13 2.43
N ILE A 97 1.92 14.10 2.19
CA ILE A 97 2.74 13.50 3.22
C ILE A 97 4.17 13.78 2.87
N GLY A 98 5.02 13.98 3.86
CA GLY A 98 6.42 14.27 3.64
C GLY A 98 7.07 13.29 2.69
N GLY A 99 8.14 13.72 2.05
CA GLY A 99 8.78 12.99 0.97
C GLY A 99 9.76 11.91 1.39
N ILE A 100 9.70 11.46 2.62
CA ILE A 100 10.67 10.49 3.12
C ILE A 100 10.63 9.17 2.34
N TRP A 101 9.45 8.83 1.82
CA TRP A 101 9.27 7.62 1.01
C TRP A 101 10.11 7.64 -0.26
N LYS A 102 10.42 8.83 -0.77
CA LYS A 102 11.22 8.96 -1.99
C LYS A 102 12.62 8.38 -1.78
N GLN A 103 13.18 8.58 -0.61
CA GLN A 103 14.49 8.03 -0.27
C GLN A 103 14.48 6.52 -0.25
N CYS A 104 13.37 5.94 0.21
CA CYS A 104 13.23 4.49 0.25
C CYS A 104 13.26 3.87 -1.13
N ILE A 105 12.74 4.57 -2.12
CA ILE A 105 12.70 4.10 -3.50
C ILE A 105 14.02 4.41 -4.21
N GLY A 106 14.79 5.32 -3.69
CA GLY A 106 16.04 5.74 -4.30
C GLY A 106 15.90 6.97 -5.17
N LEU A 107 14.78 7.68 -5.05
CA LEU A 107 14.59 8.94 -5.76
C LEU A 107 15.26 10.06 -4.98
N LYS A 108 15.76 11.03 -5.72
CA LYS A 108 16.29 12.22 -5.08
C LYS A 108 15.17 13.12 -4.62
N ASP A 109 15.38 13.78 -3.50
CA ASP A 109 14.42 14.73 -3.00
C ASP A 109 14.47 15.96 -3.87
N ASP A 110 13.31 16.41 -4.32
CA ASP A 110 13.20 17.55 -5.25
C ASP A 110 13.15 18.87 -4.52
N LYS A 111 13.88 19.12 -3.68
CA LYS A 111 13.80 20.37 -2.96
C LYS A 111 14.17 21.59 -3.73
#